data_0d620d42d5788ef76030cff6e6006ddd
#
_entry.id   0d620d42d5788ef76030cff6e6006ddd
#
_cell.length_a   1.000
_cell.length_b   1.000
_cell.length_c   1.000
_cell.angle_alpha   90.00
_cell.angle_beta   90.00
_cell.angle_gamma   90.00
#
_symmetry.space_group_name_H-M   'P 1'
#
loop_
_entity.id
_entity.type
_entity.pdbx_description
1 polymer ?
#
loop_
_entity_poly.entity_id
_entity_poly.type
_entity_poly.pdbx_seq_one_letter_code
_entity_poly.pdbx_strand_id
1 'polypeptide(L)'
;MEQIYTGKISFLLHPEIDGFITYINSDGESARVYFCKKSNFFKPKHQIWQLSDKVTFSIIQKEDGKICAKVFEFLGNDDFNSLTNKAGNSTKIQLRGTLKVIDHLLYLSEQEYNLLFQVRNLMPTDIAFTPDDVFEAELDLERSKKMVSLAIYEQYKIAFANFLQTSQPLLAPIEKVNFDYLLISLPNTPLKGKVTSFERSKEYAIGDYIEVVPFSVGNYGFSFAMSGYRTNKSLLKKALYIRLKL
;
A
#
# COMPACT_ATOMS: atom_id res chain seq x y z
N MET A 1 -2.61 40.18 -11.85
CA MET A 1 -1.98 39.32 -10.83
C MET A 1 -2.89 38.14 -10.61
N GLU A 2 -2.35 36.92 -10.58
CA GLU A 2 -3.11 35.70 -10.31
C GLU A 2 -3.46 35.70 -8.82
N GLN A 3 -4.74 35.56 -8.49
CA GLN A 3 -5.19 35.56 -7.09
C GLN A 3 -4.83 34.20 -6.45
N ILE A 4 -4.15 34.25 -5.31
CA ILE A 4 -3.72 33.08 -4.56
C ILE A 4 -4.68 32.87 -3.38
N TYR A 5 -5.14 31.65 -3.22
CA TYR A 5 -6.01 31.22 -2.14
C TYR A 5 -5.30 30.19 -1.26
N THR A 6 -5.78 30.06 -0.02
CA THR A 6 -5.42 28.96 0.86
C THR A 6 -6.66 28.10 1.11
N GLY A 7 -6.50 26.79 1.07
CA GLY A 7 -7.61 25.86 1.29
C GLY A 7 -7.14 24.54 1.86
N LYS A 8 -8.12 23.66 2.17
CA LYS A 8 -7.89 22.32 2.66
C LYS A 8 -8.45 21.30 1.68
N ILE A 9 -7.72 20.21 1.46
CA ILE A 9 -8.24 19.08 0.71
C ILE A 9 -9.39 18.46 1.49
N SER A 10 -10.59 18.52 0.92
CA SER A 10 -11.82 18.10 1.56
C SER A 10 -12.35 16.76 1.02
N PHE A 11 -11.90 16.37 -0.16
CA PHE A 11 -12.29 15.11 -0.78
C PHE A 11 -11.22 14.64 -1.75
N LEU A 12 -10.92 13.35 -1.74
CA LEU A 12 -10.00 12.70 -2.67
C LEU A 12 -10.78 11.72 -3.53
N LEU A 13 -10.82 11.96 -4.83
CA LEU A 13 -11.26 10.98 -5.81
C LEU A 13 -10.17 9.91 -5.95
N HIS A 14 -8.94 10.39 -5.95
CA HIS A 14 -7.75 9.57 -6.10
C HIS A 14 -6.59 10.18 -5.27
N PRO A 15 -6.08 9.49 -4.23
CA PRO A 15 -5.09 10.07 -3.30
C PRO A 15 -3.79 10.54 -3.96
N GLU A 16 -3.43 10.00 -5.12
CA GLU A 16 -2.21 10.38 -5.83
C GLU A 16 -2.45 11.42 -6.92
N ILE A 17 -3.69 11.60 -7.40
CA ILE A 17 -3.95 12.28 -8.65
C ILE A 17 -4.87 13.48 -8.50
N ASP A 18 -6.05 13.33 -7.85
CA ASP A 18 -7.07 14.36 -7.89
C ASP A 18 -8.05 14.36 -6.72
N GLY A 19 -8.78 15.46 -6.59
CA GLY A 19 -9.76 15.66 -5.53
C GLY A 19 -10.33 17.07 -5.55
N PHE A 20 -10.82 17.48 -4.39
CA PHE A 20 -11.39 18.81 -4.20
C PHE A 20 -10.75 19.55 -3.02
N ILE A 21 -10.52 20.83 -3.21
CA ILE A 21 -10.07 21.76 -2.17
C ILE A 21 -11.27 22.60 -1.76
N THR A 22 -11.54 22.72 -0.46
CA THR A 22 -12.48 23.68 0.11
C THR A 22 -11.70 24.89 0.61
N TYR A 23 -12.18 26.09 0.29
CA TYR A 23 -11.54 27.37 0.60
C TYR A 23 -12.59 28.45 0.86
N ILE A 24 -12.16 29.60 1.37
CA ILE A 24 -12.99 30.80 1.48
C ILE A 24 -12.70 31.67 0.26
N ASN A 25 -13.74 31.98 -0.50
CA ASN A 25 -13.62 32.85 -1.69
C ASN A 25 -13.48 34.35 -1.31
N SER A 26 -13.36 35.22 -2.32
CA SER A 26 -13.25 36.67 -2.11
C SER A 26 -14.45 37.29 -1.40
N ASP A 27 -15.61 36.65 -1.47
CA ASP A 27 -16.87 37.13 -0.90
C ASP A 27 -17.07 36.65 0.56
N GLY A 28 -16.08 35.86 1.08
CA GLY A 28 -16.12 35.29 2.41
C GLY A 28 -16.93 34.00 2.51
N GLU A 29 -17.34 33.42 1.37
CA GLU A 29 -18.14 32.20 1.34
C GLU A 29 -17.27 30.95 1.16
N SER A 30 -17.75 29.84 1.72
CA SER A 30 -17.12 28.54 1.51
C SER A 30 -17.37 28.04 0.09
N ALA A 31 -16.31 27.84 -0.65
CA ALA A 31 -16.34 27.35 -2.03
C ALA A 31 -15.49 26.08 -2.16
N ARG A 32 -15.71 25.35 -3.26
CA ARG A 32 -14.98 24.11 -3.57
C ARG A 32 -14.44 24.15 -4.99
N VAL A 33 -13.20 23.74 -5.17
CA VAL A 33 -12.56 23.69 -6.49
C VAL A 33 -11.90 22.33 -6.71
N TYR A 34 -12.00 21.81 -7.92
CA TYR A 34 -11.36 20.57 -8.34
C TYR A 34 -9.86 20.79 -8.59
N PHE A 35 -9.05 19.82 -8.25
CA PHE A 35 -7.64 19.77 -8.58
C PHE A 35 -7.25 18.44 -9.20
N CYS A 36 -6.23 18.41 -10.08
CA CYS A 36 -5.68 17.17 -10.61
C CYS A 36 -4.18 17.29 -10.91
N LYS A 37 -3.46 16.19 -10.92
CA LYS A 37 -2.01 16.10 -11.17
C LYS A 37 -1.57 16.73 -12.50
N LYS A 38 -2.48 16.74 -13.50
CA LYS A 38 -2.20 17.33 -14.82
C LYS A 38 -2.20 18.85 -14.84
N SER A 39 -2.62 19.51 -13.77
CA SER A 39 -2.72 20.98 -13.70
C SER A 39 -1.52 21.63 -13.02
N ASN A 40 -0.30 21.25 -13.36
CA ASN A 40 0.96 21.80 -12.85
C ASN A 40 1.01 21.90 -11.32
N PHE A 41 1.51 20.87 -10.72
CA PHE A 41 1.44 20.63 -9.32
C PHE A 41 2.80 20.72 -8.65
N PHE A 42 2.95 21.51 -7.60
CA PHE A 42 3.94 21.23 -6.58
C PHE A 42 3.38 20.19 -5.61
N LYS A 43 3.90 18.96 -5.68
CA LYS A 43 3.68 17.93 -4.68
C LYS A 43 5.05 17.57 -4.09
N PRO A 44 5.19 17.54 -2.75
CA PRO A 44 6.40 16.99 -2.16
C PRO A 44 6.66 15.59 -2.72
N LYS A 45 7.88 15.32 -3.16
CA LYS A 45 8.25 14.00 -3.67
C LYS A 45 7.84 12.95 -2.66
N HIS A 46 7.11 11.92 -3.12
CA HIS A 46 6.70 10.75 -2.33
C HIS A 46 5.56 10.94 -1.30
N GLN A 47 4.84 12.03 -1.33
CA GLN A 47 3.66 12.21 -0.48
C GLN A 47 2.38 11.95 -1.28
N ILE A 48 1.48 11.13 -0.75
CA ILE A 48 0.09 11.05 -1.20
C ILE A 48 -0.72 12.17 -0.55
N TRP A 49 -1.72 12.69 -1.26
CA TRP A 49 -2.62 13.66 -0.69
C TRP A 49 -3.45 13.04 0.43
N GLN A 50 -3.63 13.78 1.50
CA GLN A 50 -4.49 13.41 2.63
C GLN A 50 -5.68 14.35 2.70
N LEU A 51 -6.76 13.89 3.32
CA LEU A 51 -7.80 14.80 3.78
C LEU A 51 -7.19 15.80 4.77
N SER A 52 -7.69 17.01 4.80
CA SER A 52 -7.19 18.12 5.62
C SER A 52 -5.80 18.67 5.24
N ASP A 53 -5.15 18.17 4.18
CA ASP A 53 -3.93 18.81 3.67
C ASP A 53 -4.20 20.27 3.32
N LYS A 54 -3.41 21.18 3.90
CA LYS A 54 -3.45 22.61 3.62
C LYS A 54 -2.56 22.94 2.43
N VAL A 55 -3.09 23.70 1.49
CA VAL A 55 -2.39 24.05 0.24
C VAL A 55 -2.65 25.50 -0.13
N THR A 56 -1.67 26.12 -0.83
CA THR A 56 -1.90 27.35 -1.59
C THR A 56 -2.14 27.01 -3.05
N PHE A 57 -3.05 27.74 -3.69
CA PHE A 57 -3.43 27.51 -5.07
C PHE A 57 -4.00 28.77 -5.74
N SER A 58 -4.01 28.77 -7.06
CA SER A 58 -4.84 29.69 -7.85
C SER A 58 -5.94 28.94 -8.58
N ILE A 59 -6.96 29.67 -8.98
CA ILE A 59 -8.04 29.13 -9.81
C ILE A 59 -7.72 29.45 -11.27
N ILE A 60 -7.67 28.41 -12.09
CA ILE A 60 -7.42 28.54 -13.51
C ILE A 60 -8.61 27.95 -14.31
N GLN A 61 -8.89 28.58 -15.44
CA GLN A 61 -9.78 28.03 -16.44
C GLN A 61 -8.95 27.32 -17.51
N LYS A 62 -9.26 26.07 -17.80
CA LYS A 62 -8.62 25.30 -18.86
C LYS A 62 -9.19 25.66 -20.22
N GLU A 63 -8.51 25.25 -21.28
CA GLU A 63 -8.96 25.45 -22.67
C GLU A 63 -10.34 24.83 -22.95
N ASP A 64 -10.72 23.77 -22.27
CA ASP A 64 -12.04 23.12 -22.33
C ASP A 64 -13.12 23.84 -21.50
N GLY A 65 -12.80 25.02 -20.94
CA GLY A 65 -13.70 25.83 -20.12
C GLY A 65 -13.84 25.38 -18.68
N LYS A 66 -13.24 24.23 -18.28
CA LYS A 66 -13.32 23.73 -16.92
C LYS A 66 -12.48 24.55 -15.97
N ILE A 67 -13.03 24.80 -14.78
CA ILE A 67 -12.35 25.49 -13.67
C ILE A 67 -11.65 24.47 -12.80
N CYS A 68 -10.37 24.71 -12.50
CA CYS A 68 -9.61 23.85 -11.60
C CYS A 68 -8.56 24.65 -10.79
N ALA A 69 -8.11 24.06 -9.69
CA ALA A 69 -7.04 24.60 -8.89
C ALA A 69 -5.67 24.25 -9.49
N LYS A 70 -4.78 25.23 -9.53
CA LYS A 70 -3.34 25.05 -9.74
C LYS A 70 -2.68 25.21 -8.38
N VAL A 71 -2.22 24.10 -7.80
CA VAL A 71 -1.60 24.11 -6.45
C VAL A 71 -0.14 24.50 -6.55
N PHE A 72 0.31 25.42 -5.70
CA PHE A 72 1.68 25.91 -5.67
C PHE A 72 2.49 25.33 -4.53
N GLU A 73 1.87 25.17 -3.34
CA GLU A 73 2.58 24.83 -2.13
C GLU A 73 1.73 23.95 -1.21
N PHE A 74 2.37 23.01 -0.54
CA PHE A 74 1.81 22.24 0.56
C PHE A 74 2.23 22.90 1.89
N LEU A 75 1.25 23.28 2.70
CA LEU A 75 1.45 23.99 3.95
C LEU A 75 1.48 23.07 5.18
N GLY A 76 1.13 21.79 5.01
CA GLY A 76 1.08 20.83 6.09
C GLY A 76 -0.29 20.18 6.29
N ASN A 77 -0.38 19.30 7.28
CA ASN A 77 -1.60 18.62 7.68
C ASN A 77 -1.65 18.54 9.21
N ASP A 78 -2.66 19.15 9.81
CA ASP A 78 -2.78 19.24 11.27
C ASP A 78 -3.02 17.84 11.88
N ASP A 79 -3.79 16.97 11.21
CA ASP A 79 -4.09 15.64 11.68
C ASP A 79 -2.84 14.75 11.65
N PHE A 80 -2.03 14.87 10.58
CA PHE A 80 -0.74 14.17 10.51
C PHE A 80 0.25 14.70 11.57
N ASN A 81 0.29 16.01 11.79
CA ASN A 81 1.12 16.61 12.85
C ASN A 81 0.68 16.11 14.23
N SER A 82 -0.64 16.02 14.49
CA SER A 82 -1.18 15.49 15.74
C SER A 82 -0.80 14.03 15.94
N LEU A 83 -0.90 13.21 14.88
CA LEU A 83 -0.48 11.82 14.91
C LEU A 83 1.02 11.70 15.22
N THR A 84 1.88 12.50 14.57
CA THR A 84 3.32 12.44 14.79
C THR A 84 3.72 12.94 16.16
N ASN A 85 3.05 13.95 16.69
CA ASN A 85 3.31 14.47 18.04
C ASN A 85 3.01 13.44 19.13
N LYS A 86 2.02 12.55 18.93
CA LYS A 86 1.75 11.44 19.84
C LYS A 86 2.90 10.44 19.90
N ALA A 87 3.69 10.32 18.86
CA ALA A 87 4.86 9.42 18.83
C ALA A 87 6.00 9.90 19.74
N GLY A 88 6.02 11.18 20.13
CA GLY A 88 7.10 11.77 20.90
C GLY A 88 8.44 11.64 20.18
N ASN A 89 9.41 10.98 20.82
CA ASN A 89 10.73 10.74 20.23
C ASN A 89 10.82 9.43 19.41
N SER A 90 9.69 8.70 19.24
CA SER A 90 9.69 7.48 18.44
C SER A 90 9.71 7.79 16.96
N THR A 91 10.55 7.11 16.21
CA THR A 91 10.56 7.17 14.75
C THR A 91 9.52 6.25 14.10
N LYS A 92 8.80 5.48 14.93
CA LYS A 92 7.79 4.51 14.50
C LYS A 92 6.49 4.74 15.25
N ILE A 93 5.38 4.68 14.53
CA ILE A 93 4.03 4.85 15.05
C ILE A 93 3.23 3.58 14.77
N GLN A 94 2.58 3.04 15.81
CA GLN A 94 1.61 1.97 15.65
C GLN A 94 0.26 2.56 15.28
N LEU A 95 -0.32 2.05 14.19
CA LEU A 95 -1.59 2.48 13.63
C LEU A 95 -2.59 1.33 13.63
N ARG A 96 -3.87 1.67 13.66
CA ARG A 96 -4.97 0.74 13.43
C ARG A 96 -5.89 1.34 12.37
N GLY A 97 -6.40 0.50 11.48
CA GLY A 97 -7.29 0.96 10.44
C GLY A 97 -7.83 -0.15 9.57
N THR A 98 -8.70 0.21 8.65
CA THR A 98 -9.27 -0.71 7.66
C THR A 98 -8.52 -0.61 6.34
N LEU A 99 -8.51 -1.70 5.56
CA LEU A 99 -7.85 -1.70 4.26
C LEU A 99 -8.80 -1.21 3.17
N LYS A 100 -8.25 -0.44 2.23
CA LYS A 100 -8.95 0.05 1.03
C LYS A 100 -8.09 -0.21 -0.20
N VAL A 101 -8.73 -0.58 -1.30
CA VAL A 101 -8.09 -0.70 -2.61
C VAL A 101 -8.39 0.54 -3.43
N ILE A 102 -7.35 1.25 -3.85
CA ILE A 102 -7.45 2.43 -4.69
C ILE A 102 -6.41 2.28 -5.80
N ASP A 103 -6.84 2.29 -7.06
CA ASP A 103 -5.97 2.13 -8.23
C ASP A 103 -5.01 0.93 -8.14
N HIS A 104 -5.55 -0.23 -7.82
CA HIS A 104 -4.79 -1.48 -7.68
C HIS A 104 -3.71 -1.46 -6.58
N LEU A 105 -3.68 -0.43 -5.74
CA LEU A 105 -2.82 -0.32 -4.57
C LEU A 105 -3.62 -0.52 -3.28
N LEU A 106 -2.93 -1.01 -2.26
CA LEU A 106 -3.51 -1.24 -0.95
C LEU A 106 -3.19 -0.08 -0.02
N TYR A 107 -4.20 0.46 0.65
CA TYR A 107 -4.09 1.54 1.62
C TYR A 107 -4.67 1.14 2.96
N LEU A 108 -4.06 1.59 4.04
CA LEU A 108 -4.62 1.59 5.38
C LEU A 108 -5.31 2.95 5.59
N SER A 109 -6.62 2.93 5.88
CA SER A 109 -7.38 4.08 6.36
C SER A 109 -7.31 4.08 7.89
N GLU A 110 -6.46 4.93 8.43
CA GLU A 110 -6.26 5.03 9.88
C GLU A 110 -7.53 5.54 10.57
N GLN A 111 -7.87 4.98 11.75
CA GLN A 111 -9.19 5.15 12.35
C GLN A 111 -9.40 6.49 13.04
N GLU A 112 -8.37 7.08 13.62
CA GLU A 112 -8.52 8.27 14.48
C GLU A 112 -8.61 9.57 13.67
N TYR A 113 -7.75 9.71 12.67
CA TYR A 113 -7.64 10.93 11.84
C TYR A 113 -8.10 10.72 10.40
N ASN A 114 -8.53 9.52 10.03
CA ASN A 114 -8.89 9.14 8.66
C ASN A 114 -7.77 9.36 7.63
N LEU A 115 -6.52 9.29 8.07
CA LEU A 115 -5.37 9.41 7.19
C LEU A 115 -5.19 8.13 6.37
N LEU A 116 -4.81 8.31 5.09
CA LEU A 116 -4.55 7.21 4.18
C LEU A 116 -3.06 6.95 4.06
N PHE A 117 -2.64 5.71 4.31
CA PHE A 117 -1.24 5.30 4.15
C PHE A 117 -1.15 4.12 3.19
N GLN A 118 -0.35 4.23 2.15
CA GLN A 118 -0.11 3.11 1.26
C GLN A 118 0.56 1.96 2.02
N VAL A 119 0.03 0.76 1.86
CA VAL A 119 0.62 -0.45 2.44
C VAL A 119 1.83 -0.88 1.62
N ARG A 120 2.92 -1.17 2.32
CA ARG A 120 4.18 -1.60 1.74
C ARG A 120 4.21 -3.12 1.57
N ASN A 121 4.84 -3.58 0.49
CA ASN A 121 5.17 -4.99 0.24
C ASN A 121 3.97 -5.93 0.04
N LEU A 122 2.75 -5.41 -0.06
CA LEU A 122 1.55 -6.20 -0.34
C LEU A 122 0.74 -5.54 -1.45
N MET A 123 0.24 -6.36 -2.34
CA MET A 123 -0.78 -5.99 -3.32
C MET A 123 -2.17 -6.42 -2.81
N PRO A 124 -3.26 -5.86 -3.31
CA PRO A 124 -4.62 -6.30 -2.93
C PRO A 124 -4.85 -7.81 -3.13
N THR A 125 -4.16 -8.42 -4.08
CA THR A 125 -4.25 -9.86 -4.35
C THR A 125 -3.51 -10.73 -3.34
N ASP A 126 -2.63 -10.16 -2.53
CA ASP A 126 -1.75 -10.89 -1.62
C ASP A 126 -2.37 -11.05 -0.21
N ILE A 127 -3.56 -10.49 0.00
CA ILE A 127 -4.28 -10.52 1.28
C ILE A 127 -5.78 -10.63 1.05
N ALA A 128 -6.46 -11.43 1.86
CA ALA A 128 -7.92 -11.49 1.94
C ALA A 128 -8.39 -10.59 3.09
N PHE A 129 -9.38 -9.74 2.84
CA PHE A 129 -9.98 -8.88 3.85
C PHE A 129 -11.39 -8.44 3.45
N THR A 130 -12.18 -8.07 4.44
CA THR A 130 -13.49 -7.40 4.30
C THR A 130 -13.36 -5.91 4.65
N PRO A 131 -14.31 -5.06 4.25
CA PRO A 131 -14.26 -3.62 4.57
C PRO A 131 -14.18 -3.29 6.06
N ASP A 132 -14.67 -4.19 6.92
CA ASP A 132 -14.75 -3.99 8.37
C ASP A 132 -13.55 -4.59 9.13
N ASP A 133 -12.70 -5.33 8.45
CA ASP A 133 -11.50 -5.92 9.08
C ASP A 133 -10.52 -4.82 9.49
N VAL A 134 -10.14 -4.84 10.77
CA VAL A 134 -9.19 -3.89 11.34
C VAL A 134 -7.81 -4.51 11.40
N PHE A 135 -6.83 -3.80 10.85
CA PHE A 135 -5.44 -4.21 10.80
C PHE A 135 -4.57 -3.29 11.64
N GLU A 136 -3.57 -3.88 12.26
CA GLU A 136 -2.47 -3.15 12.91
C GLU A 136 -1.33 -2.97 11.91
N ALA A 137 -0.72 -1.79 11.95
CA ALA A 137 0.36 -1.42 11.05
C ALA A 137 1.38 -0.51 11.74
N GLU A 138 2.60 -0.50 11.23
CA GLU A 138 3.68 0.38 11.67
C GLU A 138 3.99 1.40 10.57
N LEU A 139 3.94 2.69 10.93
CA LEU A 139 4.42 3.80 10.12
C LEU A 139 5.83 4.17 10.54
N ASP A 140 6.77 4.17 9.61
CA ASP A 140 8.15 4.57 9.81
C ASP A 140 8.32 6.04 9.36
N LEU A 141 8.58 6.93 10.31
CA LEU A 141 8.71 8.37 10.09
C LEU A 141 10.04 8.78 9.44
N GLU A 142 11.09 7.96 9.55
CA GLU A 142 12.39 8.25 8.94
C GLU A 142 12.38 8.07 7.43
N ARG A 143 11.44 7.28 6.91
CA ARG A 143 11.34 7.06 5.47
C ARG A 143 10.76 8.27 4.76
N SER A 144 11.34 8.59 3.61
CA SER A 144 10.89 9.69 2.76
C SER A 144 9.45 9.47 2.27
N LYS A 145 9.08 8.25 1.88
CA LYS A 145 7.70 7.87 1.55
C LYS A 145 7.00 7.33 2.79
N LYS A 146 5.95 8.01 3.23
CA LYS A 146 5.15 7.62 4.40
C LYS A 146 4.24 6.44 4.03
N MET A 147 4.78 5.24 4.17
CA MET A 147 4.09 3.96 3.91
C MET A 147 4.06 3.15 5.19
N VAL A 148 3.02 2.33 5.36
CA VAL A 148 2.87 1.45 6.50
C VAL A 148 3.22 0.01 6.15
N SER A 149 3.69 -0.73 7.14
CA SER A 149 3.83 -2.18 7.07
C SER A 149 2.80 -2.83 7.99
N LEU A 150 2.00 -3.76 7.46
CA LEU A 150 1.02 -4.47 8.29
C LEU A 150 1.74 -5.40 9.28
N ALA A 151 1.32 -5.39 10.54
CA ALA A 151 1.90 -6.23 11.59
C ALA A 151 1.82 -7.72 11.22
N ILE A 152 0.70 -8.16 10.66
CA ILE A 152 0.51 -9.55 10.20
C ILE A 152 1.52 -9.95 9.12
N TYR A 153 1.88 -9.03 8.21
CA TYR A 153 2.89 -9.29 7.19
C TYR A 153 4.28 -9.47 7.79
N GLU A 154 4.68 -8.59 8.71
CA GLU A 154 6.00 -8.67 9.34
C GLU A 154 6.13 -9.92 10.23
N GLN A 155 5.08 -10.27 10.98
CA GLN A 155 5.03 -11.51 11.78
C GLN A 155 5.17 -12.75 10.89
N TYR A 156 4.41 -12.81 9.78
CA TYR A 156 4.50 -13.95 8.87
C TYR A 156 5.86 -14.02 8.16
N LYS A 157 6.46 -12.88 7.86
CA LYS A 157 7.81 -12.83 7.27
C LYS A 157 8.87 -13.46 8.16
N ILE A 158 8.76 -13.26 9.47
CA ILE A 158 9.65 -13.92 10.45
C ILE A 158 9.42 -15.44 10.46
N ALA A 159 8.15 -15.86 10.52
CA ALA A 159 7.80 -17.28 10.44
C ALA A 159 8.26 -17.91 9.13
N PHE A 160 8.07 -17.20 8.00
CA PHE A 160 8.51 -17.64 6.68
C PHE A 160 10.04 -17.81 6.58
N ALA A 161 10.82 -16.95 7.23
CA ALA A 161 12.27 -17.08 7.28
C ALA A 161 12.69 -18.40 8.00
N ASN A 162 11.97 -18.78 9.03
CA ASN A 162 12.19 -20.07 9.71
C ASN A 162 11.80 -21.27 8.81
N PHE A 163 10.69 -21.18 8.08
CA PHE A 163 10.30 -22.21 7.10
C PHE A 163 11.33 -22.34 5.97
N LEU A 164 11.91 -21.24 5.49
CA LEU A 164 13.00 -21.28 4.51
C LEU A 164 14.23 -22.05 5.03
N GLN A 165 14.57 -21.90 6.33
CA GLN A 165 15.71 -22.61 6.92
C GLN A 165 15.44 -24.09 7.09
N THR A 166 14.23 -24.47 7.51
CA THR A 166 13.85 -25.87 7.76
C THR A 166 13.44 -26.62 6.50
N SER A 167 13.13 -25.92 5.41
CA SER A 167 12.57 -26.47 4.16
C SER A 167 11.34 -27.36 4.42
N GLN A 168 10.58 -27.07 5.49
CA GLN A 168 9.37 -27.83 5.79
C GLN A 168 8.28 -27.51 4.77
N PRO A 169 7.66 -28.56 4.21
CA PRO A 169 6.54 -28.37 3.31
C PRO A 169 5.32 -27.84 4.06
N LEU A 170 4.52 -27.08 3.34
CA LEU A 170 3.27 -26.50 3.78
C LEU A 170 2.15 -27.01 2.90
N LEU A 171 1.05 -27.49 3.48
CA LEU A 171 -0.15 -27.85 2.75
C LEU A 171 -1.07 -26.64 2.64
N ALA A 172 -1.39 -26.21 1.43
CA ALA A 172 -2.17 -25.00 1.19
C ALA A 172 -3.21 -25.18 0.07
N PRO A 173 -4.42 -24.62 0.23
CA PRO A 173 -5.44 -24.66 -0.80
C PRO A 173 -5.15 -23.65 -1.92
N ILE A 174 -5.47 -24.06 -3.14
CA ILE A 174 -5.40 -23.19 -4.32
C ILE A 174 -6.64 -22.29 -4.34
N GLU A 175 -6.42 -20.97 -4.38
CA GLU A 175 -7.48 -19.98 -4.52
C GLU A 175 -7.69 -19.51 -5.96
N LYS A 176 -6.61 -19.51 -6.74
CA LYS A 176 -6.66 -19.09 -8.14
C LYS A 176 -5.59 -19.79 -8.95
N VAL A 177 -5.97 -20.21 -10.14
CA VAL A 177 -5.05 -20.77 -11.14
C VAL A 177 -4.79 -19.71 -12.21
N ASN A 178 -3.53 -19.33 -12.40
CA ASN A 178 -3.07 -18.49 -13.48
C ASN A 178 -2.03 -19.22 -14.32
N PHE A 179 -1.76 -18.73 -15.52
CA PHE A 179 -0.78 -19.32 -16.42
C PHE A 179 0.63 -19.39 -15.82
N ASP A 180 1.06 -18.34 -15.10
CA ASP A 180 2.41 -18.21 -14.57
C ASP A 180 2.56 -18.59 -13.10
N TYR A 181 1.47 -18.67 -12.36
CA TYR A 181 1.50 -19.00 -10.93
C TYR A 181 0.16 -19.53 -10.43
N LEU A 182 0.22 -20.30 -9.34
CA LEU A 182 -0.95 -20.60 -8.51
C LEU A 182 -0.99 -19.67 -7.32
N LEU A 183 -2.16 -19.12 -7.00
CA LEU A 183 -2.36 -18.35 -5.78
C LEU A 183 -2.90 -19.30 -4.71
N ILE A 184 -2.28 -19.29 -3.53
CA ILE A 184 -2.64 -20.16 -2.40
C ILE A 184 -2.96 -19.31 -1.16
N SER A 185 -3.86 -19.78 -0.32
CA SER A 185 -4.07 -19.24 1.02
C SER A 185 -3.00 -19.74 1.98
N LEU A 186 -2.45 -18.84 2.80
CA LEU A 186 -1.49 -19.22 3.82
C LEU A 186 -2.22 -19.58 5.12
N PRO A 187 -1.88 -20.71 5.79
CA PRO A 187 -2.60 -21.17 6.96
C PRO A 187 -2.60 -20.15 8.10
N ASN A 188 -3.76 -20.00 8.76
CA ASN A 188 -3.98 -19.16 9.93
C ASN A 188 -3.66 -17.66 9.72
N THR A 189 -3.74 -17.18 8.49
CA THR A 189 -3.49 -15.78 8.14
C THR A 189 -4.34 -15.38 6.94
N PRO A 190 -4.75 -14.11 6.80
CA PRO A 190 -5.39 -13.62 5.58
C PRO A 190 -4.42 -13.46 4.40
N LEU A 191 -3.12 -13.71 4.59
CA LEU A 191 -2.13 -13.56 3.54
C LEU A 191 -2.19 -14.69 2.52
N LYS A 192 -1.77 -14.37 1.30
CA LYS A 192 -1.70 -15.30 0.16
C LYS A 192 -0.26 -15.44 -0.33
N GLY A 193 0.03 -16.60 -0.89
CA GLY A 193 1.32 -16.92 -1.48
C GLY A 193 1.21 -17.23 -2.96
N LYS A 194 2.28 -17.03 -3.71
CA LYS A 194 2.39 -17.36 -5.13
C LYS A 194 3.28 -18.56 -5.33
N VAL A 195 2.76 -19.63 -5.91
CA VAL A 195 3.54 -20.81 -6.32
C VAL A 195 4.00 -20.59 -7.75
N THR A 196 5.27 -20.30 -7.94
CA THR A 196 5.84 -19.97 -9.25
C THR A 196 6.55 -21.12 -9.94
N SER A 197 6.84 -22.19 -9.18
CA SER A 197 7.51 -23.41 -9.67
C SER A 197 6.57 -24.58 -9.46
N PHE A 198 5.85 -24.97 -10.53
CA PHE A 198 4.89 -26.08 -10.54
C PHE A 198 4.84 -26.75 -11.92
N GLU A 199 4.29 -27.96 -11.99
CA GLU A 199 4.16 -28.71 -13.23
C GLU A 199 2.99 -28.17 -14.05
N ARG A 200 3.29 -27.49 -15.15
CA ARG A 200 2.28 -26.82 -16.00
C ARG A 200 1.40 -27.78 -16.82
N SER A 201 1.86 -29.02 -17.00
CA SER A 201 1.09 -30.08 -17.70
C SER A 201 0.00 -30.70 -16.83
N LYS A 202 0.06 -30.47 -15.52
CA LYS A 202 -0.93 -30.97 -14.56
C LYS A 202 -2.10 -30.00 -14.46
N GLU A 203 -3.30 -30.54 -14.45
CA GLU A 203 -4.51 -29.79 -14.15
C GLU A 203 -4.60 -29.48 -12.66
N TYR A 204 -4.93 -28.26 -12.33
CA TYR A 204 -5.15 -27.77 -10.97
C TYR A 204 -6.53 -27.14 -10.88
N ALA A 205 -7.26 -27.42 -9.82
CA ALA A 205 -8.56 -26.82 -9.56
C ALA A 205 -8.50 -25.88 -8.33
N ILE A 206 -9.38 -24.89 -8.31
CA ILE A 206 -9.58 -24.04 -7.13
C ILE A 206 -10.14 -24.93 -6.02
N GLY A 207 -9.58 -24.83 -4.82
CA GLY A 207 -9.91 -25.65 -3.67
C GLY A 207 -9.03 -26.89 -3.50
N ASP A 208 -8.25 -27.27 -4.51
CA ASP A 208 -7.27 -28.36 -4.36
C ASP A 208 -6.21 -27.98 -3.34
N TYR A 209 -5.79 -28.95 -2.54
CA TYR A 209 -4.67 -28.78 -1.61
C TYR A 209 -3.38 -29.26 -2.26
N ILE A 210 -2.36 -28.41 -2.22
CA ILE A 210 -1.03 -28.72 -2.73
C ILE A 210 0.01 -28.56 -1.63
N GLU A 211 1.02 -29.42 -1.68
CA GLU A 211 2.17 -29.33 -0.82
C GLU A 211 3.23 -28.40 -1.45
N VAL A 212 3.57 -27.33 -0.74
CA VAL A 212 4.50 -26.32 -1.21
C VAL A 212 5.62 -26.07 -0.21
N VAL A 213 6.77 -25.67 -0.71
CA VAL A 213 7.92 -25.26 0.10
C VAL A 213 8.20 -23.77 -0.12
N PRO A 214 8.56 -23.03 0.93
CA PRO A 214 8.96 -21.65 0.82
C PRO A 214 10.13 -21.47 -0.14
N PHE A 215 10.05 -20.47 -1.00
CA PHE A 215 11.08 -20.20 -2.00
C PHE A 215 11.76 -18.85 -1.82
N SER A 216 11.00 -17.77 -1.71
CA SER A 216 11.53 -16.42 -1.47
C SER A 216 10.47 -15.46 -0.92
N VAL A 217 10.93 -14.42 -0.18
CA VAL A 217 10.13 -13.23 0.12
C VAL A 217 10.61 -12.12 -0.80
N GLY A 218 9.74 -11.60 -1.64
CA GLY A 218 10.04 -10.51 -2.57
C GLY A 218 9.30 -9.22 -2.20
N ASN A 219 9.49 -8.19 -3.04
CA ASN A 219 8.72 -6.94 -2.96
C ASN A 219 7.23 -7.15 -3.28
N TYR A 220 6.84 -8.36 -3.70
CA TYR A 220 5.50 -8.75 -4.14
C TYR A 220 4.99 -9.98 -3.37
N GLY A 221 5.28 -10.04 -2.06
CA GLY A 221 4.75 -11.08 -1.20
C GLY A 221 5.59 -12.37 -1.12
N PHE A 222 4.94 -13.45 -0.72
CA PHE A 222 5.55 -14.74 -0.43
C PHE A 222 5.51 -15.65 -1.66
N SER A 223 6.67 -16.20 -2.03
CA SER A 223 6.80 -17.12 -3.15
C SER A 223 7.13 -18.54 -2.68
N PHE A 224 6.52 -19.50 -3.35
CA PHE A 224 6.63 -20.94 -3.05
C PHE A 224 6.95 -21.73 -4.31
N ALA A 225 7.46 -22.94 -4.10
CA ALA A 225 7.58 -23.97 -5.10
C ALA A 225 6.79 -25.21 -4.65
N MET A 226 6.29 -26.02 -5.58
CA MET A 226 5.69 -27.29 -5.22
C MET A 226 6.74 -28.25 -4.61
N SER A 227 6.35 -28.97 -3.56
CA SER A 227 7.15 -30.03 -2.96
C SER A 227 7.44 -31.09 -4.02
N GLY A 228 8.71 -31.54 -4.09
CA GLY A 228 9.15 -32.48 -5.13
C GLY A 228 9.46 -31.87 -6.51
N TYR A 229 9.06 -30.63 -6.79
CA TYR A 229 9.55 -29.92 -7.95
C TYR A 229 11.02 -29.52 -7.69
N ARG A 230 11.96 -30.12 -8.42
CA ARG A 230 13.41 -29.89 -8.23
C ARG A 230 13.73 -28.42 -8.48
N THR A 231 13.61 -27.60 -7.45
CA THR A 231 14.25 -26.30 -7.44
C THR A 231 15.75 -26.55 -7.46
N ASN A 232 16.41 -26.03 -8.48
CA ASN A 232 17.85 -26.15 -8.61
C ASN A 232 18.46 -25.53 -7.33
N LYS A 233 19.00 -26.36 -6.43
CA LYS A 233 19.57 -25.92 -5.12
C LYS A 233 20.57 -24.76 -5.25
N SER A 234 21.15 -24.58 -6.47
CA SER A 234 22.03 -23.46 -6.78
C SER A 234 21.30 -22.11 -6.82
N LEU A 235 20.01 -22.07 -7.20
CA LEU A 235 19.21 -20.84 -7.21
C LEU A 235 18.76 -20.45 -5.79
N LEU A 236 18.44 -21.44 -4.94
CA LEU A 236 18.16 -21.24 -3.52
C LEU A 236 19.38 -20.63 -2.79
N LYS A 237 20.59 -21.16 -3.03
CA LYS A 237 21.83 -20.60 -2.47
C LYS A 237 22.10 -19.18 -2.99
N LYS A 238 21.86 -18.88 -4.26
CA LYS A 238 22.03 -17.53 -4.83
C LYS A 238 21.02 -16.53 -4.24
N ALA A 239 19.76 -16.90 -4.09
CA ALA A 239 18.74 -16.03 -3.49
C ALA A 239 19.03 -15.73 -2.01
N LEU A 240 19.55 -16.69 -1.25
CA LEU A 240 20.04 -16.46 0.13
C LEU A 240 21.29 -15.56 0.19
N TYR A 241 22.23 -15.75 -0.75
CA TYR A 241 23.50 -15.00 -0.75
C TYR A 241 23.34 -13.53 -1.12
N ILE A 242 22.36 -13.19 -1.96
CA ILE A 242 22.07 -11.79 -2.36
C ILE A 242 21.41 -11.02 -1.21
N ARG A 243 20.77 -11.69 -0.24
CA ARG A 243 20.04 -11.04 0.87
C ARG A 243 20.81 -10.90 2.18
N LEU A 244 21.92 -11.61 2.35
CA LEU A 244 22.78 -11.44 3.52
C LEU A 244 23.83 -10.32 3.36
N LYS A 245 23.81 -9.61 2.23
CA LYS A 245 24.69 -8.46 1.93
C LYS A 245 23.97 -7.10 1.82
N LEU A 246 22.73 -7.00 2.30
CA LEU A 246 22.00 -5.72 2.37
C LEU A 246 21.68 -5.36 3.82
#